data_b3a158ac59f332e1723180dc599758c5
#
_entry.id   b3a158ac59f332e1723180dc599758c5
#
_cell.length_a   1.000
_cell.length_b   1.000
_cell.length_c   1.000
_cell.angle_alpha   90.00
_cell.angle_beta   90.00
_cell.angle_gamma   90.00
#
_symmetry.space_group_name_H-M   'P 1'
#
loop_
_entity.id
_entity.type
_entity.pdbx_description
1 polymer ?
#
loop_
_entity_poly.entity_id
_entity_poly.type
_entity_poly.pdbx_seq_one_letter_code
_entity_poly.pdbx_strand_id
1 'polypeptide(L)'
;MPSADSVFDYVVVGAGPAGCLLANRLSADPSCRVLLLEAGGRDNYPWIHIPVGYLYCIGNPRTDWCFKTEAQPGLGGRALGYPRGKVLGGCSSINGMIYMRGQAADYDRWAEQGNDGWAWKDVLPLFKASESHFAGASEHHGGDGEWRVERQRYSWPILDAFRDAAEQSGIDKVDDFNTGDNQGCGYFQVNQRSGVRWNASKAFLRPIKDRPNLTVLTGVQVDQVLLNNTRARAVKAFWQGAWHEFAARREIILCAGAVGSPCILQRSGIGPRQLLESLGIGVRHDMPGVGGNLQDHLQLRLIYQIRNSRTLNQMANSLWGKMGMGLRYLYDRSGPLAMAPSQLGAFVRSSPEQATANLQYHVQPLSLERFGEPLHTFPAFTASVCNLRPASRGRIDIRSSDMNSTPLIDPNYLSDSQDLRVAADAIRLTRRIVQAPALAAFDPKEYLPGPALQTEEELFEAAGKIGTTIFHPVGTCRMGNGELDVVDNQLRVHGIPGLRVADASIMPQITSGNTCSPTLMIAEKAAQLILKGAATQTYLNEDAIPTP
;
A
#
# COMPACT_ATOMS: atom_id res chain seq x y z
N MET A 1 -24.68 16.36 -14.08
CA MET A 1 -24.09 15.05 -14.45
C MET A 1 -23.40 15.23 -15.80
N PRO A 2 -22.20 14.68 -16.03
CA PRO A 2 -21.63 14.74 -17.37
C PRO A 2 -22.57 13.97 -18.31
N SER A 3 -22.89 14.56 -19.48
CA SER A 3 -23.60 13.87 -20.55
C SER A 3 -22.76 12.70 -21.04
N ALA A 4 -23.38 11.68 -21.63
CA ALA A 4 -22.67 10.54 -22.24
C ALA A 4 -21.60 10.96 -23.27
N ASP A 5 -21.73 12.16 -23.82
CA ASP A 5 -20.82 12.75 -24.81
C ASP A 5 -19.70 13.63 -24.21
N SER A 6 -19.53 13.61 -22.88
CA SER A 6 -18.49 14.42 -22.23
C SER A 6 -17.10 13.83 -22.48
N VAL A 7 -16.30 14.49 -23.30
CA VAL A 7 -14.89 14.10 -23.54
C VAL A 7 -13.98 14.81 -22.53
N PHE A 8 -13.11 14.08 -21.89
CA PHE A 8 -12.11 14.58 -20.93
C PHE A 8 -10.72 14.58 -21.55
N ASP A 9 -9.81 15.39 -21.03
CA ASP A 9 -8.40 15.31 -21.43
C ASP A 9 -7.76 14.07 -20.81
N TYR A 10 -8.03 13.86 -19.52
CA TYR A 10 -7.52 12.73 -18.76
C TYR A 10 -8.65 11.98 -18.06
N VAL A 11 -8.60 10.64 -18.15
CA VAL A 11 -9.45 9.73 -17.38
C VAL A 11 -8.57 8.94 -16.42
N VAL A 12 -8.74 9.18 -15.11
CA VAL A 12 -8.01 8.51 -14.04
C VAL A 12 -8.91 7.43 -13.43
N VAL A 13 -8.45 6.19 -13.42
CA VAL A 13 -9.21 5.02 -12.99
C VAL A 13 -8.73 4.56 -11.62
N GLY A 14 -9.58 4.71 -10.60
CA GLY A 14 -9.28 4.41 -9.19
C GLY A 14 -8.92 5.65 -8.39
N ALA A 15 -9.72 5.97 -7.37
CA ALA A 15 -9.47 7.08 -6.44
C ALA A 15 -8.75 6.62 -5.17
N GLY A 16 -7.75 5.74 -5.32
CA GLY A 16 -6.77 5.42 -4.30
C GLY A 16 -5.76 6.55 -4.09
N PRO A 17 -4.68 6.33 -3.31
CA PRO A 17 -3.65 7.35 -3.07
C PRO A 17 -3.15 7.99 -4.36
N ALA A 18 -2.79 7.19 -5.34
CA ALA A 18 -2.27 7.67 -6.62
C ALA A 18 -3.29 8.49 -7.41
N GLY A 19 -4.49 7.96 -7.61
CA GLY A 19 -5.52 8.65 -8.40
C GLY A 19 -6.00 9.95 -7.76
N CYS A 20 -6.10 10.01 -6.43
CA CYS A 20 -6.44 11.25 -5.72
C CYS A 20 -5.39 12.34 -5.95
N LEU A 21 -4.10 11.99 -5.88
CA LEU A 21 -3.01 12.92 -6.13
C LEU A 21 -2.96 13.34 -7.61
N LEU A 22 -3.06 12.40 -8.53
CA LEU A 22 -3.06 12.71 -9.97
C LEU A 22 -4.22 13.62 -10.37
N ALA A 23 -5.43 13.36 -9.88
CA ALA A 23 -6.58 14.23 -10.12
C ALA A 23 -6.32 15.66 -9.62
N ASN A 24 -5.65 15.81 -8.47
CA ASN A 24 -5.25 17.11 -7.93
C ASN A 24 -4.26 17.82 -8.87
N ARG A 25 -3.19 17.15 -9.26
CA ARG A 25 -2.11 17.74 -10.06
C ARG A 25 -2.57 18.07 -11.49
N LEU A 26 -3.26 17.14 -12.16
CA LEU A 26 -3.69 17.32 -13.54
C LEU A 26 -4.80 18.38 -13.70
N SER A 27 -5.68 18.53 -12.70
CA SER A 27 -6.72 19.55 -12.72
C SER A 27 -6.26 20.93 -12.21
N ALA A 28 -4.97 21.09 -11.90
CA ALA A 28 -4.42 22.40 -11.53
C ALA A 28 -4.44 23.40 -12.69
N ASP A 29 -4.30 22.91 -13.92
CA ASP A 29 -4.53 23.68 -15.13
C ASP A 29 -6.05 23.72 -15.45
N PRO A 30 -6.70 24.90 -15.40
CA PRO A 30 -8.14 25.02 -15.66
C PRO A 30 -8.56 24.59 -17.07
N SER A 31 -7.65 24.60 -18.04
CA SER A 31 -7.90 24.17 -19.42
C SER A 31 -7.99 22.64 -19.56
N CYS A 32 -7.44 21.87 -18.61
CA CYS A 32 -7.44 20.42 -18.60
C CYS A 32 -8.68 19.87 -17.90
N ARG A 33 -9.53 19.16 -18.63
CA ARG A 33 -10.70 18.46 -18.07
C ARG A 33 -10.31 17.08 -17.57
N VAL A 34 -10.46 16.84 -16.27
CA VAL A 34 -10.06 15.58 -15.61
C VAL A 34 -11.29 14.84 -15.08
N LEU A 35 -11.38 13.55 -15.39
CA LEU A 35 -12.35 12.63 -14.82
C LEU A 35 -11.63 11.63 -13.89
N LEU A 36 -12.10 11.54 -12.65
CA LEU A 36 -11.65 10.53 -11.69
C LEU A 36 -12.80 9.55 -11.41
N LEU A 37 -12.56 8.26 -11.64
CA LEU A 37 -13.52 7.17 -11.47
C LEU A 37 -13.16 6.32 -10.26
N GLU A 38 -14.13 6.07 -9.36
CA GLU A 38 -13.97 5.22 -8.18
C GLU A 38 -15.08 4.17 -8.11
N ALA A 39 -14.69 2.90 -7.93
CA ALA A 39 -15.64 1.79 -7.83
C ALA A 39 -16.45 1.82 -6.52
N GLY A 40 -15.82 2.26 -5.44
CA GLY A 40 -16.46 2.40 -4.13
C GLY A 40 -17.25 3.68 -3.97
N GLY A 41 -17.76 3.87 -2.76
CA GLY A 41 -18.51 5.06 -2.37
C GLY A 41 -17.63 6.19 -1.85
N ARG A 42 -18.28 7.24 -1.33
CA ARG A 42 -17.62 8.35 -0.65
C ARG A 42 -17.04 7.91 0.70
N ASP A 43 -15.97 8.58 1.15
CA ASP A 43 -15.31 8.35 2.45
C ASP A 43 -16.06 8.98 3.64
N ASN A 44 -17.38 8.79 3.69
CA ASN A 44 -18.26 9.35 4.73
C ASN A 44 -18.60 8.38 5.87
N TYR A 45 -18.03 7.16 5.84
CA TYR A 45 -18.20 6.21 6.93
C TYR A 45 -17.36 6.64 8.14
N PRO A 46 -17.96 6.90 9.34
CA PRO A 46 -17.25 7.51 10.46
C PRO A 46 -15.97 6.77 10.89
N TRP A 47 -15.98 5.44 10.81
CA TRP A 47 -14.84 4.60 11.18
C TRP A 47 -13.60 4.79 10.29
N ILE A 48 -13.75 5.30 9.07
CA ILE A 48 -12.61 5.68 8.24
C ILE A 48 -11.79 6.77 8.93
N HIS A 49 -12.42 7.67 9.68
CA HIS A 49 -11.79 8.87 10.22
C HIS A 49 -11.18 8.65 11.61
N ILE A 50 -11.69 7.69 12.36
CA ILE A 50 -11.15 7.30 13.67
C ILE A 50 -9.99 6.32 13.42
N PRO A 51 -8.77 6.59 13.94
CA PRO A 51 -7.60 5.77 13.61
C PRO A 51 -7.77 4.27 13.83
N VAL A 52 -8.30 3.85 14.98
CA VAL A 52 -8.57 2.42 15.28
C VAL A 52 -9.70 1.84 14.43
N GLY A 53 -10.46 2.68 13.75
CA GLY A 53 -11.63 2.30 12.95
C GLY A 53 -11.32 1.42 11.73
N TYR A 54 -10.04 1.24 11.38
CA TYR A 54 -9.63 0.28 10.36
C TYR A 54 -10.18 -1.14 10.65
N LEU A 55 -10.36 -1.50 11.94
CA LEU A 55 -10.97 -2.76 12.38
C LEU A 55 -12.42 -2.94 11.90
N TYR A 56 -13.13 -1.87 11.60
CA TYR A 56 -14.52 -1.87 11.10
C TYR A 56 -14.59 -1.59 9.59
N CYS A 57 -13.47 -1.25 8.97
CA CYS A 57 -13.37 -0.97 7.54
C CYS A 57 -12.87 -2.19 6.76
N ILE A 58 -11.92 -2.95 7.32
CA ILE A 58 -11.39 -4.18 6.73
C ILE A 58 -12.43 -5.29 6.86
N GLY A 59 -12.67 -6.04 5.76
CA GLY A 59 -13.71 -7.06 5.67
C GLY A 59 -15.15 -6.51 5.56
N ASN A 60 -15.30 -5.18 5.46
CA ASN A 60 -16.60 -4.54 5.28
C ASN A 60 -16.81 -4.21 3.80
N PRO A 61 -17.80 -4.80 3.09
CA PRO A 61 -18.04 -4.57 1.67
C PRO A 61 -18.33 -3.10 1.29
N ARG A 62 -18.67 -2.27 2.27
CA ARG A 62 -18.84 -0.81 2.07
C ARG A 62 -17.52 -0.10 1.77
N THR A 63 -16.39 -0.62 2.28
CA THR A 63 -15.09 0.04 2.26
C THR A 63 -13.96 -0.85 1.74
N ASP A 64 -14.23 -2.14 1.56
CA ASP A 64 -13.25 -3.17 1.20
C ASP A 64 -13.78 -4.03 0.05
N TRP A 65 -12.92 -4.41 -0.88
CA TRP A 65 -13.21 -5.40 -1.91
C TRP A 65 -13.40 -6.81 -1.35
N CYS A 66 -12.93 -7.07 -0.13
CA CYS A 66 -13.01 -8.36 0.57
C CYS A 66 -12.36 -9.52 -0.20
N PHE A 67 -11.29 -9.26 -0.94
CA PHE A 67 -10.56 -10.30 -1.66
C PHE A 67 -9.95 -11.34 -0.72
N LYS A 68 -9.65 -12.52 -1.29
CA LYS A 68 -8.90 -13.59 -0.65
C LYS A 68 -7.84 -14.12 -1.60
N THR A 69 -6.74 -14.60 -1.05
CA THR A 69 -5.73 -15.33 -1.83
C THR A 69 -6.22 -16.73 -2.18
N GLU A 70 -5.56 -17.35 -3.14
CA GLU A 70 -5.59 -18.80 -3.30
C GLU A 70 -5.01 -19.48 -2.04
N ALA A 71 -5.27 -20.77 -1.92
CA ALA A 71 -4.61 -21.60 -0.91
C ALA A 71 -3.11 -21.57 -1.14
N GLN A 72 -2.35 -21.19 -0.11
CA GLN A 72 -0.90 -21.00 -0.18
C GLN A 72 -0.17 -22.25 0.35
N PRO A 73 0.54 -23.01 -0.48
CA PRO A 73 1.30 -24.19 -0.03
C PRO A 73 2.28 -23.86 1.09
N GLY A 74 3.06 -22.77 0.97
CA GLY A 74 4.02 -22.32 1.99
C GLY A 74 3.35 -21.88 3.32
N LEU A 75 2.03 -21.72 3.35
CA LEU A 75 1.26 -21.42 4.56
C LEU A 75 0.39 -22.60 5.00
N GLY A 76 0.78 -23.84 4.67
CA GLY A 76 0.03 -25.05 5.03
C GLY A 76 -1.35 -25.13 4.37
N GLY A 77 -1.49 -24.63 3.16
CA GLY A 77 -2.75 -24.64 2.40
C GLY A 77 -3.77 -23.56 2.82
N ARG A 78 -3.41 -22.60 3.68
CA ARG A 78 -4.31 -21.53 4.12
C ARG A 78 -4.50 -20.48 3.01
N ALA A 79 -5.74 -20.04 2.82
CA ALA A 79 -6.07 -18.82 2.10
C ALA A 79 -6.16 -17.65 3.09
N LEU A 80 -5.66 -16.48 2.68
CA LEU A 80 -5.64 -15.28 3.51
C LEU A 80 -6.67 -14.25 3.00
N GLY A 81 -7.28 -13.49 3.91
CA GLY A 81 -7.97 -12.25 3.55
C GLY A 81 -6.99 -11.25 2.93
N TYR A 82 -7.41 -10.60 1.83
CA TYR A 82 -6.55 -9.69 1.06
C TYR A 82 -7.24 -8.33 0.84
N PRO A 83 -7.49 -7.56 1.92
CA PRO A 83 -8.29 -6.35 1.88
C PRO A 83 -7.68 -5.29 0.97
N ARG A 84 -8.53 -4.70 0.13
CA ARG A 84 -8.22 -3.54 -0.72
C ARG A 84 -9.32 -2.51 -0.61
N GLY A 85 -8.97 -1.25 -0.42
CA GLY A 85 -9.95 -0.19 -0.26
C GLY A 85 -10.87 -0.03 -1.47
N LYS A 86 -12.20 -0.06 -1.23
CA LYS A 86 -13.28 0.20 -2.19
C LYS A 86 -14.04 1.44 -1.76
N VAL A 87 -13.39 2.57 -1.82
CA VAL A 87 -13.89 3.86 -1.29
C VAL A 87 -12.96 4.99 -1.73
N LEU A 88 -13.44 6.23 -1.80
CA LEU A 88 -12.58 7.40 -2.01
C LEU A 88 -11.39 7.40 -1.02
N GLY A 89 -10.18 7.59 -1.54
CA GLY A 89 -8.93 7.44 -0.83
C GLY A 89 -8.36 6.01 -0.88
N GLY A 90 -9.12 5.03 -1.40
CA GLY A 90 -8.68 3.64 -1.56
C GLY A 90 -8.12 3.06 -0.26
N CYS A 91 -6.99 2.36 -0.34
CA CYS A 91 -6.34 1.75 0.84
C CYS A 91 -5.92 2.77 1.90
N SER A 92 -5.66 4.05 1.58
CA SER A 92 -5.36 5.06 2.60
C SER A 92 -6.54 5.33 3.56
N SER A 93 -7.76 4.96 3.16
CA SER A 93 -8.96 5.06 3.99
C SER A 93 -9.12 3.92 4.98
N ILE A 94 -8.43 2.78 4.78
CA ILE A 94 -8.57 1.57 5.60
C ILE A 94 -7.26 1.01 6.16
N ASN A 95 -6.10 1.57 5.78
CA ASN A 95 -4.76 1.10 6.20
C ASN A 95 -4.39 1.49 7.64
N GLY A 96 -3.20 1.05 8.07
CA GLY A 96 -2.62 1.36 9.37
C GLY A 96 -2.03 2.77 9.53
N MET A 97 -2.11 3.65 8.52
CA MET A 97 -1.62 5.04 8.55
C MET A 97 -0.11 5.22 8.76
N ILE A 98 0.67 4.17 8.79
CA ILE A 98 2.12 4.25 9.00
C ILE A 98 2.76 4.96 7.79
N TYR A 99 3.53 6.02 8.08
CA TYR A 99 4.27 6.76 7.07
C TYR A 99 5.66 6.17 6.90
N MET A 100 5.93 5.59 5.75
CA MET A 100 7.22 5.00 5.40
C MET A 100 7.55 5.28 3.94
N ARG A 101 8.81 5.61 3.65
CA ARG A 101 9.31 5.83 2.29
C ARG A 101 10.06 4.63 1.72
N GLY A 102 10.54 3.73 2.58
CA GLY A 102 11.51 2.70 2.23
C GLY A 102 12.95 3.20 2.40
N GLN A 103 13.90 2.51 1.79
CA GLN A 103 15.32 2.83 1.82
C GLN A 103 15.76 3.51 0.52
N ALA A 104 16.80 4.34 0.56
CA ALA A 104 17.43 4.90 -0.64
C ALA A 104 17.83 3.80 -1.63
N ALA A 105 18.39 2.72 -1.12
CA ALA A 105 18.80 1.55 -1.89
C ALA A 105 17.66 0.85 -2.65
N ASP A 106 16.38 1.02 -2.27
CA ASP A 106 15.26 0.46 -3.01
C ASP A 106 15.12 1.16 -4.37
N TYR A 107 15.19 2.48 -4.37
CA TYR A 107 15.05 3.33 -5.55
C TYR A 107 16.29 3.35 -6.42
N ASP A 108 17.48 3.32 -5.80
CA ASP A 108 18.75 3.21 -6.54
C ASP A 108 18.78 1.90 -7.32
N ARG A 109 18.29 0.80 -6.75
CA ARG A 109 18.11 -0.47 -7.46
C ARG A 109 17.11 -0.39 -8.61
N TRP A 110 16.01 0.37 -8.45
CA TRP A 110 15.10 0.58 -9.59
C TRP A 110 15.80 1.25 -10.76
N ALA A 111 16.64 2.27 -10.48
CA ALA A 111 17.44 2.94 -11.51
C ALA A 111 18.50 2.02 -12.13
N GLU A 112 19.20 1.22 -11.33
CA GLU A 112 20.19 0.24 -11.78
C GLU A 112 19.58 -0.83 -12.72
N GLN A 113 18.28 -1.11 -12.57
CA GLN A 113 17.53 -2.00 -13.47
C GLN A 113 17.11 -1.32 -14.78
N GLY A 114 17.65 -0.14 -15.10
CA GLY A 114 17.40 0.60 -16.34
C GLY A 114 16.22 1.58 -16.27
N ASN A 115 15.71 1.88 -15.06
CA ASN A 115 14.66 2.86 -14.88
C ASN A 115 15.28 4.24 -14.52
N ASP A 116 15.85 4.90 -15.52
CA ASP A 116 16.47 6.21 -15.36
C ASP A 116 15.49 7.24 -14.76
N GLY A 117 16.00 8.04 -13.81
CA GLY A 117 15.22 9.06 -13.12
C GLY A 117 14.41 8.52 -11.92
N TRP A 118 14.64 7.27 -11.49
CA TRP A 118 13.98 6.66 -10.35
C TRP A 118 14.93 6.37 -9.16
N ALA A 119 16.17 6.86 -9.20
CA ALA A 119 17.09 6.78 -8.06
C ALA A 119 16.59 7.63 -6.88
N TRP A 120 17.09 7.35 -5.67
CA TRP A 120 16.70 8.09 -4.46
C TRP A 120 16.80 9.60 -4.62
N LYS A 121 17.91 10.09 -5.20
CA LYS A 121 18.12 11.53 -5.49
C LYS A 121 17.01 12.15 -6.35
N ASP A 122 16.38 11.34 -7.23
CA ASP A 122 15.36 11.81 -8.16
C ASP A 122 13.96 11.76 -7.52
N VAL A 123 13.74 10.83 -6.57
CA VAL A 123 12.42 10.63 -5.95
C VAL A 123 12.26 11.31 -4.60
N LEU A 124 13.34 11.60 -3.86
CA LEU A 124 13.27 12.33 -2.59
C LEU A 124 12.56 13.70 -2.72
N PRO A 125 12.84 14.52 -3.74
CA PRO A 125 12.09 15.78 -3.95
C PRO A 125 10.58 15.57 -4.12
N LEU A 126 10.15 14.43 -4.71
CA LEU A 126 8.74 14.10 -4.92
C LEU A 126 8.03 13.73 -3.61
N PHE A 127 8.71 12.98 -2.74
CA PHE A 127 8.20 12.73 -1.38
C PHE A 127 8.01 14.04 -0.62
N LYS A 128 9.00 14.94 -0.68
CA LYS A 128 8.96 16.24 0.00
C LYS A 128 7.87 17.15 -0.54
N ALA A 129 7.61 17.12 -1.85
CA ALA A 129 6.62 18.00 -2.49
C ALA A 129 5.20 17.80 -1.97
N SER A 130 4.80 16.57 -1.70
CA SER A 130 3.47 16.27 -1.18
C SER A 130 3.37 16.27 0.35
N GLU A 131 4.49 16.27 1.08
CA GLU A 131 4.54 16.10 2.53
C GLU A 131 4.30 17.37 3.32
N SER A 132 3.49 17.28 4.38
CA SER A 132 3.36 18.27 5.45
C SER A 132 3.79 17.62 6.77
N HIS A 133 5.10 17.66 7.04
CA HIS A 133 5.69 17.05 8.23
C HIS A 133 5.47 17.89 9.48
N PHE A 134 5.22 17.26 10.64
CA PHE A 134 4.93 17.95 11.90
C PHE A 134 6.07 18.87 12.38
N ALA A 135 7.31 18.55 12.05
CA ALA A 135 8.49 19.36 12.41
C ALA A 135 8.85 20.42 11.36
N GLY A 136 8.07 20.54 10.27
CA GLY A 136 8.36 21.43 9.16
C GLY A 136 9.34 20.88 8.14
N ALA A 137 9.79 21.74 7.22
CA ALA A 137 10.73 21.38 6.18
C ALA A 137 12.14 21.13 6.73
N SER A 138 12.85 20.15 6.14
CA SER A 138 14.23 19.80 6.47
C SER A 138 14.96 19.25 5.23
N GLU A 139 16.18 18.76 5.42
CA GLU A 139 16.90 18.03 4.37
C GLU A 139 16.06 16.85 3.86
N HIS A 140 15.43 16.10 4.76
CA HIS A 140 14.68 14.89 4.43
C HIS A 140 13.17 15.12 4.29
N HIS A 141 12.59 16.17 4.87
CA HIS A 141 11.15 16.37 4.95
C HIS A 141 10.63 17.61 4.23
N GLY A 142 9.38 17.53 3.76
CA GLY A 142 8.60 18.67 3.27
C GLY A 142 7.72 19.28 4.38
N GLY A 143 7.37 20.56 4.25
CA GLY A 143 6.57 21.30 5.25
C GLY A 143 5.17 21.67 4.78
N ASP A 144 4.99 21.94 3.48
CA ASP A 144 3.84 22.67 2.94
C ASP A 144 2.92 21.81 2.03
N GLY A 145 3.20 20.51 1.93
CA GLY A 145 2.39 19.60 1.12
C GLY A 145 1.05 19.25 1.77
N GLU A 146 0.22 18.51 1.03
CA GLU A 146 -1.12 18.13 1.44
C GLU A 146 -1.15 16.86 2.31
N TRP A 147 -0.09 16.02 2.23
CA TRP A 147 0.00 14.73 2.92
C TRP A 147 0.54 14.89 4.33
N ARG A 148 -0.37 15.05 5.30
CA ARG A 148 0.01 15.30 6.70
C ARG A 148 0.70 14.09 7.34
N VAL A 149 1.82 14.34 8.01
CA VAL A 149 2.60 13.39 8.82
C VAL A 149 2.72 13.92 10.23
N GLU A 150 2.37 13.10 11.23
CA GLU A 150 2.42 13.46 12.66
C GLU A 150 3.08 12.35 13.49
N ARG A 151 3.51 12.72 14.71
CA ARG A 151 3.87 11.74 15.73
C ARG A 151 2.63 11.07 16.27
N GLN A 152 2.79 9.85 16.77
CA GLN A 152 1.72 9.15 17.48
C GLN A 152 1.33 9.87 18.77
N ARG A 153 0.05 9.87 19.10
CA ARG A 153 -0.52 10.61 20.23
C ARG A 153 -0.68 9.77 21.49
N TYR A 154 -0.17 8.56 21.50
CA TYR A 154 -0.27 7.64 22.63
C TYR A 154 0.88 6.62 22.60
N SER A 155 1.48 6.35 23.75
CA SER A 155 2.52 5.34 23.96
C SER A 155 2.09 4.31 25.01
N TRP A 156 2.81 3.22 25.10
CA TRP A 156 2.55 2.14 26.05
C TRP A 156 3.85 1.72 26.73
N PRO A 157 3.88 1.50 28.06
CA PRO A 157 5.10 1.10 28.77
C PRO A 157 5.75 -0.16 28.18
N ILE A 158 4.96 -1.12 27.68
CA ILE A 158 5.49 -2.34 27.05
C ILE A 158 6.21 -2.04 25.73
N LEU A 159 5.79 -1.00 24.98
CA LEU A 159 6.45 -0.61 23.73
C LEU A 159 7.76 0.14 24.03
N ASP A 160 7.78 0.99 25.06
CA ASP A 160 9.00 1.66 25.50
C ASP A 160 10.03 0.62 25.98
N ALA A 161 9.58 -0.38 26.76
CA ALA A 161 10.45 -1.48 27.21
C ALA A 161 10.94 -2.34 26.03
N PHE A 162 10.12 -2.56 24.99
CA PHE A 162 10.58 -3.25 23.79
C PHE A 162 11.64 -2.44 23.03
N ARG A 163 11.49 -1.11 22.96
CA ARG A 163 12.50 -0.22 22.36
C ARG A 163 13.83 -0.29 23.12
N ASP A 164 13.79 -0.33 24.45
CA ASP A 164 14.97 -0.50 25.30
C ASP A 164 15.59 -1.91 25.13
N ALA A 165 14.76 -2.95 25.02
CA ALA A 165 15.19 -4.31 24.78
C ALA A 165 15.86 -4.48 23.40
N ALA A 166 15.35 -3.78 22.38
CA ALA A 166 15.97 -3.74 21.07
C ALA A 166 17.38 -3.12 21.14
N GLU A 167 17.54 -1.99 21.86
CA GLU A 167 18.85 -1.35 22.08
C GLU A 167 19.82 -2.30 22.82
N GLN A 168 19.36 -2.96 23.87
CA GLN A 168 20.16 -3.98 24.58
C GLN A 168 20.55 -5.17 23.71
N SER A 169 19.83 -5.38 22.61
CA SER A 169 20.09 -6.43 21.60
C SER A 169 20.93 -5.92 20.42
N GLY A 170 21.45 -4.68 20.48
CA GLY A 170 22.31 -4.09 19.46
C GLY A 170 21.55 -3.41 18.31
N ILE A 171 20.28 -3.00 18.52
CA ILE A 171 19.47 -2.27 17.54
C ILE A 171 19.32 -0.83 18.05
N ASP A 172 19.94 0.12 17.39
CA ASP A 172 19.96 1.53 17.80
C ASP A 172 18.56 2.12 17.87
N LYS A 173 18.32 3.04 18.83
CA LYS A 173 17.11 3.84 18.87
C LYS A 173 17.14 4.93 17.82
N VAL A 174 16.04 5.08 17.10
CA VAL A 174 15.87 6.15 16.11
C VAL A 174 14.54 6.87 16.33
N ASP A 175 14.49 8.14 15.92
CA ASP A 175 13.27 8.95 15.99
C ASP A 175 12.63 9.15 14.61
N ASP A 176 13.35 8.79 13.54
CA ASP A 176 12.89 8.92 12.17
C ASP A 176 13.44 7.80 11.28
N PHE A 177 12.54 7.11 10.58
CA PHE A 177 12.86 6.06 9.61
C PHE A 177 12.92 6.56 8.16
N ASN A 178 12.65 7.84 7.89
CA ASN A 178 12.40 8.34 6.55
C ASN A 178 13.54 9.21 5.99
N THR A 179 14.76 8.95 6.45
CA THR A 179 15.98 9.68 6.06
C THR A 179 16.74 9.06 4.87
N GLY A 180 16.25 7.92 4.36
CA GLY A 180 16.93 7.13 3.31
C GLY A 180 17.60 5.86 3.85
N ASP A 181 17.93 5.83 5.14
CA ASP A 181 18.27 4.63 5.91
C ASP A 181 17.23 4.49 7.04
N ASN A 182 16.55 3.35 7.09
CA ASN A 182 15.52 3.09 8.09
C ASN A 182 15.99 2.18 9.24
N GLN A 183 17.27 1.79 9.29
CA GLN A 183 17.78 0.87 10.32
C GLN A 183 17.65 1.47 11.72
N GLY A 184 17.11 0.69 12.68
CA GLY A 184 16.94 1.08 14.07
C GLY A 184 15.56 0.73 14.63
N CYS A 185 15.27 1.14 15.88
CA CYS A 185 14.01 0.92 16.59
C CYS A 185 13.41 2.25 17.06
N GLY A 186 12.16 2.53 16.69
CA GLY A 186 11.49 3.79 17.02
C GLY A 186 9.98 3.76 16.84
N TYR A 187 9.31 4.81 17.26
CA TYR A 187 7.88 4.99 17.01
C TYR A 187 7.65 5.43 15.57
N PHE A 188 6.71 4.77 14.89
CA PHE A 188 6.32 5.16 13.55
C PHE A 188 5.66 6.55 13.52
N GLN A 189 6.02 7.34 12.54
CA GLN A 189 5.26 8.50 12.12
C GLN A 189 3.98 8.06 11.39
N VAL A 190 2.91 8.85 11.46
CA VAL A 190 1.59 8.44 11.00
C VAL A 190 0.89 9.51 10.18
N ASN A 191 0.08 9.06 9.20
CA ASN A 191 -0.78 9.92 8.40
C ASN A 191 -2.06 10.26 9.17
N GLN A 192 -1.92 11.19 10.10
CA GLN A 192 -2.98 11.75 10.92
C GLN A 192 -2.89 13.28 10.95
N ARG A 193 -4.02 13.90 11.26
CA ARG A 193 -4.08 15.32 11.66
C ARG A 193 -4.90 15.44 12.94
N SER A 194 -4.22 15.83 14.02
CA SER A 194 -4.85 15.97 15.33
C SER A 194 -5.66 14.74 15.77
N GLY A 195 -5.07 13.54 15.67
CA GLY A 195 -5.70 12.27 16.07
C GLY A 195 -6.81 11.77 15.14
N VAL A 196 -6.93 12.33 13.95
CA VAL A 196 -7.88 11.89 12.90
C VAL A 196 -7.09 11.37 11.71
N ARG A 197 -7.48 10.21 11.14
CA ARG A 197 -6.90 9.69 9.89
C ARG A 197 -6.87 10.77 8.81
N TRP A 198 -5.73 10.92 8.15
CA TRP A 198 -5.54 11.81 7.02
C TRP A 198 -5.36 10.98 5.75
N ASN A 199 -6.48 10.59 5.11
CA ASN A 199 -6.47 9.79 3.89
C ASN A 199 -6.25 10.66 2.63
N ALA A 200 -5.99 10.03 1.49
CA ALA A 200 -5.71 10.72 0.24
C ALA A 200 -6.91 11.57 -0.27
N SER A 201 -8.14 11.16 0.03
CA SER A 201 -9.33 11.98 -0.28
C SER A 201 -9.29 13.32 0.47
N LYS A 202 -8.94 13.32 1.78
CA LYS A 202 -8.80 14.56 2.57
C LYS A 202 -7.63 15.41 2.11
N ALA A 203 -6.51 14.77 1.77
CA ALA A 203 -5.30 15.47 1.37
C ALA A 203 -5.47 16.12 0.00
N PHE A 204 -5.90 15.36 -0.99
CA PHE A 204 -5.79 15.78 -2.39
C PHE A 204 -7.12 16.13 -3.07
N LEU A 205 -8.27 15.55 -2.66
CA LEU A 205 -9.55 15.83 -3.34
C LEU A 205 -10.39 16.90 -2.63
N ARG A 206 -10.48 16.88 -1.30
CA ARG A 206 -11.33 17.86 -0.58
C ARG A 206 -10.92 19.31 -0.82
N PRO A 207 -9.61 19.67 -0.88
CA PRO A 207 -9.20 21.05 -1.16
C PRO A 207 -9.61 21.56 -2.54
N ILE A 208 -9.81 20.65 -3.50
CA ILE A 208 -10.07 20.98 -4.91
C ILE A 208 -11.48 20.59 -5.39
N LYS A 209 -12.38 20.25 -4.47
CA LYS A 209 -13.74 19.74 -4.78
C LYS A 209 -14.57 20.70 -5.65
N ASP A 210 -14.26 21.99 -5.62
CA ASP A 210 -15.00 23.04 -6.34
C ASP A 210 -14.32 23.44 -7.66
N ARG A 211 -13.27 22.74 -8.10
CA ARG A 211 -12.66 22.97 -9.42
C ARG A 211 -13.63 22.56 -10.52
N PRO A 212 -14.01 23.48 -11.45
CA PRO A 212 -15.02 23.19 -12.48
C PRO A 212 -14.54 22.20 -13.55
N ASN A 213 -13.23 22.06 -13.71
CA ASN A 213 -12.59 21.16 -14.67
C ASN A 213 -12.29 19.76 -14.10
N LEU A 214 -12.64 19.49 -12.83
CA LEU A 214 -12.51 18.16 -12.20
C LEU A 214 -13.89 17.54 -11.98
N THR A 215 -14.08 16.34 -12.53
CA THR A 215 -15.26 15.50 -12.26
C THR A 215 -14.85 14.28 -11.49
N VAL A 216 -15.47 14.03 -10.33
CA VAL A 216 -15.23 12.82 -9.50
C VAL A 216 -16.50 12.00 -9.43
N LEU A 217 -16.50 10.79 -9.98
CA LEU A 217 -17.63 9.87 -9.96
C LEU A 217 -17.31 8.68 -9.04
N THR A 218 -18.26 8.36 -8.17
CA THR A 218 -18.19 7.20 -7.25
C THR A 218 -19.23 6.15 -7.63
N GLY A 219 -19.00 4.89 -7.24
CA GLY A 219 -19.85 3.77 -7.64
C GLY A 219 -19.67 3.40 -9.12
N VAL A 220 -18.55 3.76 -9.73
CA VAL A 220 -18.22 3.50 -11.15
C VAL A 220 -17.19 2.40 -11.22
N GLN A 221 -17.60 1.20 -11.58
CA GLN A 221 -16.69 0.07 -11.75
C GLN A 221 -16.21 -0.01 -13.20
N VAL A 222 -14.93 0.29 -13.42
CA VAL A 222 -14.30 0.19 -14.74
C VAL A 222 -14.03 -1.27 -15.06
N ASP A 223 -14.46 -1.68 -16.25
CA ASP A 223 -14.28 -3.03 -16.78
C ASP A 223 -13.07 -3.12 -17.71
N GLN A 224 -13.03 -2.28 -18.72
CA GLN A 224 -12.07 -2.37 -19.82
C GLN A 224 -11.59 -0.99 -20.28
N VAL A 225 -10.37 -0.96 -20.82
CA VAL A 225 -9.87 0.11 -21.68
C VAL A 225 -10.24 -0.21 -23.12
N LEU A 226 -10.87 0.74 -23.81
CA LEU A 226 -11.24 0.61 -25.20
C LEU A 226 -10.16 1.19 -26.10
N LEU A 227 -9.70 0.37 -27.06
CA LEU A 227 -8.67 0.75 -28.04
C LEU A 227 -9.30 1.09 -29.37
N ASN A 228 -8.81 2.17 -30.01
CA ASN A 228 -8.97 2.42 -31.43
C ASN A 228 -7.64 2.06 -32.11
N ASN A 229 -7.63 0.97 -32.87
CA ASN A 229 -6.42 0.27 -33.28
C ASN A 229 -5.55 -0.08 -32.04
N THR A 230 -4.36 0.53 -31.92
CA THR A 230 -3.45 0.33 -30.80
C THR A 230 -3.57 1.40 -29.70
N ARG A 231 -4.28 2.52 -29.95
CA ARG A 231 -4.35 3.66 -29.03
C ARG A 231 -5.53 3.54 -28.06
N ALA A 232 -5.28 3.75 -26.77
CA ALA A 232 -6.33 3.87 -25.77
C ALA A 232 -7.15 5.16 -25.98
N ARG A 233 -8.50 5.04 -25.94
CA ARG A 233 -9.42 6.16 -26.25
C ARG A 233 -10.54 6.35 -25.25
N ALA A 234 -11.00 5.30 -24.60
CA ALA A 234 -12.06 5.37 -23.61
C ALA A 234 -11.92 4.26 -22.58
N VAL A 235 -12.66 4.35 -21.51
CA VAL A 235 -12.90 3.22 -20.59
C VAL A 235 -14.37 2.86 -20.63
N LYS A 236 -14.66 1.54 -20.63
CA LYS A 236 -15.99 0.99 -20.43
C LYS A 236 -16.20 0.72 -18.96
N ALA A 237 -17.28 1.24 -18.39
CA ALA A 237 -17.56 1.12 -16.97
C ALA A 237 -19.05 0.89 -16.71
N PHE A 238 -19.36 0.21 -15.60
CA PHE A 238 -20.71 0.05 -15.11
C PHE A 238 -21.01 1.10 -14.03
N TRP A 239 -22.07 1.88 -14.22
CA TRP A 239 -22.46 2.96 -13.33
C TRP A 239 -23.98 3.14 -13.34
N GLN A 240 -24.58 3.29 -12.16
CA GLN A 240 -26.03 3.52 -11.98
C GLN A 240 -26.91 2.51 -12.74
N GLY A 241 -26.49 1.23 -12.78
CA GLY A 241 -27.26 0.18 -13.42
C GLY A 241 -27.11 0.06 -14.95
N ALA A 242 -26.23 0.85 -15.57
CA ALA A 242 -25.99 0.85 -17.00
C ALA A 242 -24.50 0.86 -17.37
N TRP A 243 -24.20 0.44 -18.58
CA TRP A 243 -22.87 0.55 -19.18
C TRP A 243 -22.67 1.96 -19.74
N HIS A 244 -21.50 2.52 -19.49
CA HIS A 244 -21.08 3.83 -19.98
C HIS A 244 -19.68 3.74 -20.58
N GLU A 245 -19.40 4.64 -21.52
CA GLU A 245 -18.06 4.87 -22.05
C GLU A 245 -17.61 6.29 -21.70
N PHE A 246 -16.39 6.40 -21.16
CA PHE A 246 -15.78 7.68 -20.81
C PHE A 246 -14.54 7.89 -21.67
N ALA A 247 -14.62 8.84 -22.61
CA ALA A 247 -13.55 9.10 -23.58
C ALA A 247 -12.45 10.03 -23.03
N ALA A 248 -11.21 9.73 -23.39
CA ALA A 248 -10.05 10.56 -23.11
C ALA A 248 -9.43 11.08 -24.43
N ARG A 249 -9.18 12.40 -24.50
CA ARG A 249 -8.47 13.02 -25.63
C ARG A 249 -6.96 12.72 -25.58
N ARG A 250 -6.39 12.80 -24.39
CA ARG A 250 -4.94 12.66 -24.18
C ARG A 250 -4.59 11.27 -23.67
N GLU A 251 -4.88 10.97 -22.39
CA GLU A 251 -4.47 9.73 -21.77
C GLU A 251 -5.50 9.16 -20.79
N ILE A 252 -5.50 7.84 -20.68
CA ILE A 252 -6.13 7.05 -19.62
C ILE A 252 -5.04 6.61 -18.66
N ILE A 253 -5.23 6.85 -17.36
CA ILE A 253 -4.26 6.49 -16.32
C ILE A 253 -4.89 5.50 -15.35
N LEU A 254 -4.39 4.26 -15.34
CA LEU A 254 -4.81 3.24 -14.39
C LEU A 254 -4.14 3.48 -13.03
N CYS A 255 -4.96 3.64 -12.00
CA CYS A 255 -4.58 3.82 -10.59
C CYS A 255 -5.40 2.88 -9.70
N ALA A 256 -5.81 1.72 -10.25
CA ALA A 256 -6.68 0.76 -9.57
C ALA A 256 -5.91 -0.18 -8.61
N GLY A 257 -4.61 0.05 -8.42
CA GLY A 257 -3.73 -0.68 -7.51
C GLY A 257 -3.29 -2.03 -8.07
N ALA A 258 -2.40 -2.70 -7.31
CA ALA A 258 -1.74 -3.93 -7.75
C ALA A 258 -2.71 -5.09 -8.07
N VAL A 259 -3.97 -5.03 -7.63
CA VAL A 259 -5.00 -6.02 -7.98
C VAL A 259 -5.85 -5.53 -9.15
N GLY A 260 -6.34 -4.30 -9.10
CA GLY A 260 -7.29 -3.80 -10.08
C GLY A 260 -6.69 -3.49 -11.44
N SER A 261 -5.50 -2.87 -11.48
CA SER A 261 -4.86 -2.43 -12.73
C SER A 261 -4.54 -3.59 -13.68
N PRO A 262 -3.89 -4.71 -13.26
CA PRO A 262 -3.69 -5.84 -14.14
C PRO A 262 -5.01 -6.50 -14.56
N CYS A 263 -6.01 -6.60 -13.69
CA CYS A 263 -7.30 -7.17 -14.06
C CYS A 263 -8.03 -6.35 -15.15
N ILE A 264 -7.95 -5.01 -15.10
CA ILE A 264 -8.51 -4.16 -16.15
C ILE A 264 -7.76 -4.37 -17.47
N LEU A 265 -6.43 -4.43 -17.46
CA LEU A 265 -5.62 -4.71 -18.65
C LEU A 265 -6.00 -6.07 -19.27
N GLN A 266 -6.04 -7.13 -18.46
CA GLN A 266 -6.39 -8.47 -18.93
C GLN A 266 -7.80 -8.51 -19.55
N ARG A 267 -8.82 -7.92 -18.93
CA ARG A 267 -10.17 -7.83 -19.51
C ARG A 267 -10.22 -7.00 -20.79
N SER A 268 -9.29 -6.06 -20.95
CA SER A 268 -9.13 -5.27 -22.18
C SER A 268 -8.46 -6.04 -23.32
N GLY A 269 -8.08 -7.31 -23.11
CA GLY A 269 -7.31 -8.09 -24.07
C GLY A 269 -5.81 -7.75 -24.10
N ILE A 270 -5.29 -7.12 -23.04
CA ILE A 270 -3.89 -6.76 -22.85
C ILE A 270 -3.33 -7.64 -21.73
N GLY A 271 -2.55 -8.65 -22.06
CA GLY A 271 -2.05 -9.60 -21.07
C GLY A 271 -1.53 -10.90 -21.68
N PRO A 272 -1.26 -11.91 -20.84
CA PRO A 272 -0.74 -13.19 -21.30
C PRO A 272 -1.71 -13.87 -22.29
N ARG A 273 -1.26 -14.10 -23.52
CA ARG A 273 -2.06 -14.71 -24.61
C ARG A 273 -2.81 -15.96 -24.16
N GLN A 274 -2.10 -16.91 -23.55
CA GLN A 274 -2.68 -18.18 -23.12
C GLN A 274 -3.82 -18.00 -22.12
N LEU A 275 -3.67 -17.08 -21.16
CA LEU A 275 -4.73 -16.75 -20.21
C LEU A 275 -5.95 -16.17 -20.93
N LEU A 276 -5.74 -15.17 -21.78
CA LEU A 276 -6.82 -14.48 -22.49
C LEU A 276 -7.61 -15.44 -23.39
N GLU A 277 -6.92 -16.24 -24.18
CA GLU A 277 -7.53 -17.25 -25.06
C GLU A 277 -8.30 -18.30 -24.28
N SER A 278 -7.77 -18.77 -23.13
CA SER A 278 -8.46 -19.74 -22.26
C SER A 278 -9.79 -19.22 -21.69
N LEU A 279 -9.90 -17.87 -21.57
CA LEU A 279 -11.10 -17.19 -21.06
C LEU A 279 -12.01 -16.65 -22.18
N GLY A 280 -11.69 -16.96 -23.46
CA GLY A 280 -12.45 -16.47 -24.62
C GLY A 280 -12.31 -14.95 -24.85
N ILE A 281 -11.26 -14.32 -24.34
CA ILE A 281 -10.97 -12.89 -24.50
C ILE A 281 -10.06 -12.72 -25.73
N GLY A 282 -10.49 -11.87 -26.67
CA GLY A 282 -9.67 -11.56 -27.85
C GLY A 282 -8.38 -10.84 -27.47
N VAL A 283 -7.23 -11.40 -27.90
CA VAL A 283 -5.92 -10.81 -27.64
C VAL A 283 -5.73 -9.54 -28.48
N ARG A 284 -5.67 -8.39 -27.83
CA ARG A 284 -5.38 -7.10 -28.45
C ARG A 284 -3.89 -6.79 -28.43
N HIS A 285 -3.23 -7.15 -27.33
CA HIS A 285 -1.79 -7.01 -27.16
C HIS A 285 -1.27 -8.12 -26.24
N ASP A 286 -0.41 -8.97 -26.79
CA ASP A 286 0.22 -10.03 -26.00
C ASP A 286 1.28 -9.42 -25.09
N MET A 287 1.04 -9.47 -23.78
CA MET A 287 1.90 -8.84 -22.75
C MET A 287 2.00 -9.78 -21.54
N PRO A 288 2.91 -10.76 -21.59
CA PRO A 288 2.99 -11.84 -20.61
C PRO A 288 3.28 -11.37 -19.18
N GLY A 289 3.82 -10.17 -19.01
CA GLY A 289 4.12 -9.61 -17.70
C GLY A 289 2.92 -9.08 -16.91
N VAL A 290 1.76 -8.86 -17.56
CA VAL A 290 0.56 -8.34 -16.88
C VAL A 290 0.02 -9.36 -15.87
N GLY A 291 -0.05 -8.97 -14.63
CA GLY A 291 -0.46 -9.81 -13.49
C GLY A 291 0.69 -10.59 -12.84
N GLY A 292 1.83 -10.73 -13.51
CA GLY A 292 3.02 -11.41 -12.98
C GLY A 292 3.78 -10.58 -11.94
N ASN A 293 4.88 -11.14 -11.40
CA ASN A 293 5.78 -10.49 -10.46
C ASN A 293 5.12 -9.93 -9.18
N LEU A 294 3.96 -10.46 -8.78
CA LEU A 294 3.33 -10.06 -7.51
C LEU A 294 4.31 -10.29 -6.35
N GLN A 295 4.53 -9.23 -5.59
CA GLN A 295 5.31 -9.24 -4.35
C GLN A 295 4.44 -8.68 -3.23
N ASP A 296 4.61 -9.22 -2.03
CA ASP A 296 3.93 -8.74 -0.84
C ASP A 296 4.76 -9.07 0.40
N HIS A 297 4.65 -8.27 1.45
CA HIS A 297 5.30 -8.56 2.72
C HIS A 297 4.46 -9.55 3.52
N LEU A 298 5.04 -10.74 3.79
CA LEU A 298 4.50 -11.70 4.74
C LEU A 298 5.03 -11.37 6.13
N GLN A 299 4.13 -11.07 7.09
CA GLN A 299 4.50 -10.91 8.49
C GLN A 299 4.29 -12.19 9.28
N LEU A 300 5.21 -12.49 10.18
CA LEU A 300 5.09 -13.52 11.20
C LEU A 300 4.59 -12.87 12.49
N ARG A 301 3.50 -13.36 13.06
CA ARG A 301 2.90 -12.78 14.26
C ARG A 301 3.33 -13.53 15.51
N LEU A 302 4.42 -13.07 16.15
CA LEU A 302 4.85 -13.63 17.43
C LEU A 302 4.07 -12.94 18.56
N ILE A 303 3.45 -13.74 19.41
CA ILE A 303 2.60 -13.26 20.53
C ILE A 303 3.26 -13.66 21.85
N TYR A 304 3.36 -12.69 22.75
CA TYR A 304 3.87 -12.89 24.09
C TYR A 304 2.85 -12.47 25.13
N GLN A 305 2.49 -13.40 26.02
CA GLN A 305 1.73 -13.06 27.23
C GLN A 305 2.63 -12.31 28.20
N ILE A 306 2.09 -11.31 28.87
CA ILE A 306 2.84 -10.49 29.83
C ILE A 306 2.09 -10.33 31.14
N ARG A 307 2.82 -9.85 32.14
CA ARG A 307 2.29 -9.44 33.45
C ARG A 307 2.61 -7.98 33.73
N ASN A 308 2.10 -7.45 34.80
CA ASN A 308 2.44 -6.11 35.32
C ASN A 308 2.23 -4.93 34.35
N SER A 309 1.45 -5.12 33.27
CA SER A 309 1.07 -4.05 32.36
C SER A 309 -0.35 -4.22 31.84
N ARG A 310 -1.04 -3.12 31.66
CA ARG A 310 -2.32 -3.11 30.92
C ARG A 310 -2.03 -3.02 29.43
N THR A 311 -2.78 -3.79 28.66
CA THR A 311 -2.74 -3.76 27.20
C THR A 311 -4.11 -3.44 26.63
N LEU A 312 -4.20 -3.22 25.32
CA LEU A 312 -5.49 -2.97 24.67
C LEU A 312 -6.46 -4.14 24.85
N ASN A 313 -5.96 -5.38 24.98
CA ASN A 313 -6.80 -6.55 25.23
C ASN A 313 -7.74 -6.35 26.44
N GLN A 314 -7.17 -5.92 27.56
CA GLN A 314 -7.94 -5.71 28.80
C GLN A 314 -8.87 -4.49 28.68
N MET A 315 -8.43 -3.42 28.04
CA MET A 315 -9.23 -2.21 27.89
C MET A 315 -10.43 -2.42 26.96
N ALA A 316 -10.21 -3.12 25.83
CA ALA A 316 -11.24 -3.39 24.84
C ALA A 316 -12.26 -4.47 25.28
N ASN A 317 -11.88 -5.35 26.21
CA ASN A 317 -12.78 -6.37 26.77
C ASN A 317 -13.58 -5.86 28.00
N SER A 318 -13.36 -4.62 28.45
CA SER A 318 -14.09 -4.00 29.58
C SER A 318 -15.03 -2.91 29.08
N LEU A 319 -16.28 -2.88 29.59
CA LEU A 319 -17.23 -1.80 29.29
C LEU A 319 -16.71 -0.44 29.76
N TRP A 320 -16.14 -0.38 30.97
CA TRP A 320 -15.54 0.83 31.52
C TRP A 320 -14.30 1.27 30.71
N GLY A 321 -13.52 0.30 30.24
CA GLY A 321 -12.40 0.55 29.34
C GLY A 321 -12.84 1.17 28.01
N LYS A 322 -13.85 0.60 27.36
CA LYS A 322 -14.43 1.14 26.11
C LYS A 322 -14.97 2.56 26.30
N MET A 323 -15.69 2.79 27.41
CA MET A 323 -16.25 4.10 27.74
C MET A 323 -15.14 5.14 27.99
N GLY A 324 -14.11 4.77 28.77
CA GLY A 324 -12.96 5.64 29.03
C GLY A 324 -12.16 5.98 27.76
N MET A 325 -11.94 4.99 26.87
CA MET A 325 -11.32 5.22 25.56
C MET A 325 -12.14 6.19 24.69
N GLY A 326 -13.46 5.99 24.67
CA GLY A 326 -14.39 6.86 23.92
C GLY A 326 -14.37 8.30 24.42
N LEU A 327 -14.52 8.50 25.74
CA LEU A 327 -14.51 9.83 26.37
C LEU A 327 -13.18 10.57 26.15
N ARG A 328 -12.06 9.87 26.29
CA ARG A 328 -10.74 10.45 26.03
C ARG A 328 -10.60 10.90 24.58
N TYR A 329 -11.01 10.07 23.64
CA TYR A 329 -10.95 10.41 22.21
C TYR A 329 -11.87 11.59 21.87
N LEU A 330 -13.05 11.68 22.47
CA LEU A 330 -13.96 12.82 22.27
C LEU A 330 -13.38 14.12 22.86
N TYR A 331 -12.67 14.04 23.98
CA TYR A 331 -12.09 15.20 24.67
C TYR A 331 -10.90 15.80 23.93
N ASP A 332 -9.87 14.98 23.63
CA ASP A 332 -8.59 15.47 23.10
C ASP A 332 -8.07 14.70 21.87
N ARG A 333 -8.87 13.74 21.35
CA ARG A 333 -8.48 12.86 20.23
C ARG A 333 -7.16 12.13 20.48
N SER A 334 -6.92 11.69 21.72
CA SER A 334 -5.79 10.89 22.13
C SER A 334 -6.23 9.51 22.66
N GLY A 335 -5.26 8.76 23.19
CA GLY A 335 -5.50 7.43 23.75
C GLY A 335 -5.66 6.33 22.69
N PRO A 336 -6.14 5.15 23.10
CA PRO A 336 -6.14 3.97 22.23
C PRO A 336 -6.94 4.10 20.93
N LEU A 337 -7.99 4.94 20.88
CA LEU A 337 -8.75 5.16 19.65
C LEU A 337 -7.99 6.00 18.61
N ALA A 338 -6.99 6.79 19.04
CA ALA A 338 -6.13 7.56 18.14
C ALA A 338 -4.89 6.79 17.66
N MET A 339 -4.67 5.56 18.13
CA MET A 339 -3.47 4.80 17.78
C MET A 339 -3.56 4.18 16.38
N ALA A 340 -2.41 4.12 15.71
CA ALA A 340 -2.21 3.22 14.58
C ALA A 340 -2.18 1.77 15.07
N PRO A 341 -2.48 0.76 14.22
CA PRO A 341 -2.45 -0.65 14.64
C PRO A 341 -1.08 -1.05 15.18
N SER A 342 -0.01 -0.55 14.60
CA SER A 342 1.37 -0.76 15.07
C SER A 342 1.99 0.60 15.37
N GLN A 343 2.43 0.79 16.61
CA GLN A 343 2.95 2.07 17.05
C GLN A 343 4.47 2.12 17.01
N LEU A 344 5.13 1.03 17.45
CA LEU A 344 6.58 0.89 17.45
C LEU A 344 7.02 0.00 16.30
N GLY A 345 8.11 0.35 15.67
CA GLY A 345 8.77 -0.42 14.64
C GLY A 345 10.25 -0.62 14.90
N ALA A 346 10.83 -1.59 14.22
CA ALA A 346 12.27 -1.70 14.09
C ALA A 346 12.62 -2.21 12.70
N PHE A 347 13.71 -1.70 12.16
CA PHE A 347 14.30 -2.19 10.91
C PHE A 347 15.67 -2.74 11.22
N VAL A 348 15.89 -4.00 10.89
CA VAL A 348 17.12 -4.71 11.28
C VAL A 348 17.55 -5.70 10.20
N ARG A 349 18.82 -6.08 10.22
CA ARG A 349 19.33 -7.14 9.38
C ARG A 349 19.02 -8.50 10.01
N SER A 350 18.52 -9.44 9.21
CA SER A 350 18.29 -10.82 9.66
C SER A 350 19.60 -11.52 10.00
N SER A 351 20.67 -11.16 9.27
CA SER A 351 22.02 -11.66 9.47
C SER A 351 23.07 -10.60 9.13
N PRO A 352 24.34 -10.73 9.56
CA PRO A 352 25.42 -9.78 9.26
C PRO A 352 25.72 -9.63 7.77
N GLU A 353 25.41 -10.64 6.96
CA GLU A 353 25.66 -10.65 5.51
C GLU A 353 24.70 -9.74 4.73
N GLN A 354 23.60 -9.32 5.35
CA GLN A 354 22.66 -8.40 4.72
C GLN A 354 23.27 -6.99 4.60
N ALA A 355 23.30 -6.45 3.40
CA ALA A 355 23.87 -5.12 3.15
C ALA A 355 23.09 -4.00 3.88
N THR A 356 21.76 -4.12 3.96
CA THR A 356 20.87 -3.18 4.65
C THR A 356 19.79 -3.93 5.42
N ALA A 357 19.04 -3.24 6.29
CA ALA A 357 17.93 -3.86 7.03
C ALA A 357 16.93 -4.53 6.07
N ASN A 358 16.66 -5.80 6.28
CA ASN A 358 15.74 -6.62 5.50
C ASN A 358 14.57 -7.17 6.31
N LEU A 359 14.49 -6.85 7.61
CA LEU A 359 13.36 -7.17 8.48
C LEU A 359 12.71 -5.88 8.97
N GLN A 360 11.37 -5.85 9.00
CA GLN A 360 10.59 -4.79 9.64
C GLN A 360 9.72 -5.38 10.74
N TYR A 361 9.84 -4.81 11.94
CA TYR A 361 8.95 -5.10 13.06
C TYR A 361 7.76 -4.15 13.10
N HIS A 362 6.62 -4.70 13.51
CA HIS A 362 5.40 -4.00 13.86
C HIS A 362 4.98 -4.45 15.26
N VAL A 363 5.32 -3.68 16.29
CA VAL A 363 5.03 -4.03 17.69
C VAL A 363 3.72 -3.39 18.12
N GLN A 364 2.83 -4.23 18.68
CA GLN A 364 1.45 -3.87 19.01
C GLN A 364 1.16 -4.22 20.47
N PRO A 365 0.56 -3.32 21.29
CA PRO A 365 0.19 -3.60 22.67
C PRO A 365 -1.15 -4.37 22.75
N LEU A 366 -1.31 -5.36 21.88
CA LEU A 366 -2.51 -6.18 21.75
C LEU A 366 -2.17 -7.54 21.14
N SER A 367 -3.07 -8.49 21.26
CA SER A 367 -2.97 -9.76 20.57
C SER A 367 -4.35 -10.33 20.20
N LEU A 368 -4.39 -11.08 19.11
CA LEU A 368 -5.55 -11.82 18.62
C LEU A 368 -5.03 -13.01 17.84
N GLU A 369 -5.82 -14.06 17.72
CA GLU A 369 -5.41 -15.27 17.01
C GLU A 369 -5.23 -15.00 15.51
N ARG A 370 -6.26 -14.38 14.89
CA ARG A 370 -6.26 -14.01 13.46
C ARG A 370 -6.88 -12.64 13.27
N PHE A 371 -6.44 -11.98 12.23
CA PHE A 371 -6.97 -10.66 11.89
C PHE A 371 -8.49 -10.73 11.61
N GLY A 372 -9.27 -9.90 12.33
CA GLY A 372 -10.74 -9.91 12.29
C GLY A 372 -11.40 -10.70 13.43
N GLU A 373 -10.63 -11.47 14.21
CA GLU A 373 -11.13 -12.15 15.42
C GLU A 373 -11.07 -11.24 16.66
N PRO A 374 -11.79 -11.58 17.74
CA PRO A 374 -11.72 -10.85 19.00
C PRO A 374 -10.31 -10.84 19.60
N LEU A 375 -9.98 -9.78 20.33
CA LEU A 375 -8.75 -9.72 21.11
C LEU A 375 -8.75 -10.80 22.21
N HIS A 376 -7.57 -11.37 22.50
CA HIS A 376 -7.40 -12.28 23.63
C HIS A 376 -7.84 -11.63 24.96
N THR A 377 -8.24 -12.44 25.91
CA THR A 377 -8.68 -11.96 27.24
C THR A 377 -7.53 -11.69 28.21
N PHE A 378 -6.35 -12.24 27.93
CA PHE A 378 -5.14 -12.04 28.72
C PHE A 378 -4.31 -10.85 28.24
N PRO A 379 -3.50 -10.22 29.11
CA PRO A 379 -2.57 -9.18 28.70
C PRO A 379 -1.45 -9.77 27.81
N ALA A 380 -1.22 -9.14 26.67
CA ALA A 380 -0.19 -9.57 25.73
C ALA A 380 0.23 -8.44 24.78
N PHE A 381 1.37 -8.61 24.15
CA PHE A 381 1.78 -7.82 23.00
C PHE A 381 2.11 -8.75 21.82
N THR A 382 2.05 -8.20 20.62
CA THR A 382 2.45 -8.87 19.39
C THR A 382 3.68 -8.18 18.81
N ALA A 383 4.76 -8.92 18.60
CA ALA A 383 5.89 -8.51 17.79
C ALA A 383 5.76 -9.16 16.41
N SER A 384 5.09 -8.49 15.48
CA SER A 384 5.04 -8.97 14.10
C SER A 384 6.31 -8.57 13.38
N VAL A 385 6.88 -9.48 12.59
CA VAL A 385 8.09 -9.22 11.81
C VAL A 385 7.89 -9.70 10.37
N CYS A 386 8.30 -8.90 9.37
CA CYS A 386 8.22 -9.28 7.98
C CYS A 386 9.56 -9.15 7.26
N ASN A 387 9.78 -10.05 6.28
CA ASN A 387 10.85 -9.93 5.30
C ASN A 387 10.51 -8.81 4.32
N LEU A 388 11.37 -7.78 4.24
CA LEU A 388 11.20 -6.62 3.36
C LEU A 388 11.56 -6.90 1.90
N ARG A 389 12.31 -7.96 1.64
CA ARG A 389 12.80 -8.32 0.31
C ARG A 389 12.50 -9.78 -0.01
N PRO A 390 11.21 -10.15 -0.16
CA PRO A 390 10.85 -11.52 -0.48
C PRO A 390 11.42 -11.92 -1.85
N ALA A 391 11.97 -13.14 -1.92
CA ALA A 391 12.39 -13.77 -3.16
C ALA A 391 11.21 -14.44 -3.87
N SER A 392 10.22 -14.91 -3.14
CA SER A 392 8.98 -15.48 -3.68
C SER A 392 8.26 -14.51 -4.59
N ARG A 393 7.75 -15.03 -5.72
CA ARG A 393 6.96 -14.26 -6.71
C ARG A 393 5.64 -14.95 -6.96
N GLY A 394 4.62 -14.13 -7.07
CA GLY A 394 3.26 -14.55 -7.32
C GLY A 394 2.66 -13.89 -8.56
N ARG A 395 1.32 -14.01 -8.68
CA ARG A 395 0.57 -13.46 -9.80
C ARG A 395 -0.86 -13.08 -9.41
N ILE A 396 -1.47 -12.25 -10.25
CA ILE A 396 -2.88 -11.90 -10.20
C ILE A 396 -3.46 -12.09 -11.61
N ASP A 397 -4.45 -12.97 -11.73
CA ASP A 397 -5.13 -13.26 -12.98
C ASP A 397 -6.65 -13.10 -12.84
N ILE A 398 -7.32 -12.69 -13.89
CA ILE A 398 -8.78 -12.78 -13.96
C ILE A 398 -9.19 -14.24 -14.14
N ARG A 399 -10.39 -14.60 -13.62
CA ARG A 399 -10.95 -15.97 -13.78
C ARG A 399 -11.98 -16.06 -14.91
N SER A 400 -12.47 -14.92 -15.35
CA SER A 400 -13.42 -14.81 -16.45
C SER A 400 -13.44 -13.38 -16.99
N SER A 401 -14.17 -13.17 -18.09
CA SER A 401 -14.44 -11.84 -18.64
C SER A 401 -15.43 -11.01 -17.80
N ASP A 402 -16.13 -11.60 -16.83
CA ASP A 402 -17.03 -10.87 -15.92
C ASP A 402 -16.24 -10.08 -14.87
N MET A 403 -16.43 -8.77 -14.86
CA MET A 403 -15.78 -7.86 -13.89
C MET A 403 -16.17 -8.11 -12.43
N ASN A 404 -17.28 -8.83 -12.17
CA ASN A 404 -17.73 -9.18 -10.82
C ASN A 404 -17.08 -10.48 -10.32
N SER A 405 -16.43 -11.24 -11.20
CA SER A 405 -15.66 -12.42 -10.81
C SER A 405 -14.43 -11.99 -10.00
N THR A 406 -14.26 -12.58 -8.81
CA THR A 406 -13.07 -12.32 -7.99
C THR A 406 -11.82 -12.83 -8.70
N PRO A 407 -10.74 -12.05 -8.78
CA PRO A 407 -9.50 -12.48 -9.42
C PRO A 407 -8.84 -13.63 -8.64
N LEU A 408 -8.02 -14.41 -9.33
CA LEU A 408 -7.04 -15.29 -8.74
C LEU A 408 -5.92 -14.42 -8.18
N ILE A 409 -5.68 -14.52 -6.87
CA ILE A 409 -4.61 -13.81 -6.17
C ILE A 409 -3.71 -14.85 -5.54
N ASP A 410 -2.55 -15.05 -6.12
CA ASP A 410 -1.57 -16.04 -5.67
C ASP A 410 -0.24 -15.37 -5.37
N PRO A 411 0.02 -14.94 -4.13
CA PRO A 411 1.30 -14.37 -3.74
C PRO A 411 2.45 -15.37 -3.70
N ASN A 412 2.15 -16.67 -3.66
CA ASN A 412 3.13 -17.75 -3.61
C ASN A 412 4.12 -17.63 -2.43
N TYR A 413 3.61 -17.28 -1.24
CA TYR A 413 4.42 -17.03 -0.04
C TYR A 413 5.27 -18.23 0.35
N LEU A 414 6.51 -17.93 0.80
CA LEU A 414 7.49 -18.91 1.30
C LEU A 414 7.82 -20.02 0.28
N SER A 415 7.67 -19.76 -1.02
CA SER A 415 8.04 -20.70 -2.08
C SER A 415 9.53 -20.74 -2.34
N ASP A 416 10.27 -19.69 -1.94
CA ASP A 416 11.73 -19.62 -2.05
C ASP A 416 12.38 -19.96 -0.71
N SER A 417 13.44 -20.77 -0.75
CA SER A 417 14.19 -21.21 0.43
C SER A 417 14.85 -20.05 1.20
N GLN A 418 15.18 -18.94 0.50
CA GLN A 418 15.71 -17.74 1.15
C GLN A 418 14.66 -17.11 2.08
N ASP A 419 13.39 -17.06 1.67
CA ASP A 419 12.32 -16.51 2.49
C ASP A 419 12.08 -17.34 3.75
N LEU A 420 12.20 -18.68 3.65
CA LEU A 420 12.11 -19.58 4.81
C LEU A 420 13.26 -19.35 5.80
N ARG A 421 14.51 -19.20 5.32
CA ARG A 421 15.65 -18.88 6.19
C ARG A 421 15.49 -17.56 6.90
N VAL A 422 15.10 -16.49 6.16
CA VAL A 422 14.85 -15.17 6.74
C VAL A 422 13.72 -15.22 7.77
N ALA A 423 12.68 -16.04 7.54
CA ALA A 423 11.60 -16.24 8.49
C ALA A 423 12.07 -16.91 9.80
N ALA A 424 12.90 -17.95 9.72
CA ALA A 424 13.49 -18.60 10.89
C ALA A 424 14.40 -17.64 11.68
N ASP A 425 15.24 -16.87 10.99
CA ASP A 425 16.12 -15.87 11.60
C ASP A 425 15.32 -14.76 12.28
N ALA A 426 14.20 -14.32 11.67
CA ALA A 426 13.29 -13.35 12.26
C ALA A 426 12.67 -13.86 13.58
N ILE A 427 12.29 -15.15 13.66
CA ILE A 427 11.77 -15.75 14.89
C ILE A 427 12.88 -15.78 15.97
N ARG A 428 14.08 -16.23 15.62
CA ARG A 428 15.23 -16.29 16.54
C ARG A 428 15.62 -14.90 17.06
N LEU A 429 15.64 -13.90 16.18
CA LEU A 429 15.94 -12.51 16.54
C LEU A 429 14.88 -11.94 17.49
N THR A 430 13.60 -12.19 17.22
CA THR A 430 12.50 -11.74 18.09
C THR A 430 12.62 -12.33 19.49
N ARG A 431 12.93 -13.63 19.60
CA ARG A 431 13.18 -14.29 20.90
C ARG A 431 14.34 -13.65 21.66
N ARG A 432 15.43 -13.34 20.98
CA ARG A 432 16.59 -12.65 21.58
C ARG A 432 16.22 -11.27 22.13
N ILE A 433 15.46 -10.46 21.36
CA ILE A 433 15.01 -9.14 21.82
C ILE A 433 14.11 -9.30 23.06
N VAL A 434 13.18 -10.24 23.05
CA VAL A 434 12.21 -10.42 24.15
C VAL A 434 12.88 -10.95 25.43
N GLN A 435 14.01 -11.62 25.32
CA GLN A 435 14.81 -12.10 26.47
C GLN A 435 15.68 -11.00 27.11
N ALA A 436 15.76 -9.82 26.52
CA ALA A 436 16.60 -8.75 27.03
C ALA A 436 16.09 -8.21 28.39
N PRO A 437 16.97 -7.74 29.29
CA PRO A 437 16.65 -7.33 30.65
C PRO A 437 15.54 -6.27 30.75
N ALA A 438 15.41 -5.37 29.81
CA ALA A 438 14.38 -4.32 29.79
C ALA A 438 12.94 -4.87 29.80
N LEU A 439 12.73 -6.08 29.30
CA LEU A 439 11.41 -6.73 29.30
C LEU A 439 11.17 -7.65 30.51
N ALA A 440 12.19 -7.91 31.34
CA ALA A 440 12.09 -8.86 32.47
C ALA A 440 10.95 -8.51 33.46
N ALA A 441 10.71 -7.22 33.72
CA ALA A 441 9.64 -6.77 34.62
C ALA A 441 8.22 -7.15 34.14
N PHE A 442 8.06 -7.44 32.86
CA PHE A 442 6.78 -7.84 32.25
C PHE A 442 6.60 -9.37 32.18
N ASP A 443 7.60 -10.18 32.57
CA ASP A 443 7.59 -11.66 32.54
C ASP A 443 7.02 -12.21 31.21
N PRO A 444 7.60 -11.84 30.04
CA PRO A 444 7.05 -12.22 28.75
C PRO A 444 7.17 -13.73 28.53
N LYS A 445 6.04 -14.36 28.17
CA LYS A 445 5.97 -15.80 27.83
C LYS A 445 5.48 -15.95 26.41
N GLU A 446 6.31 -16.61 25.58
CA GLU A 446 5.95 -16.87 24.18
C GLU A 446 4.68 -17.74 24.12
N TYR A 447 3.65 -17.21 23.47
CA TYR A 447 2.39 -17.91 23.21
C TYR A 447 2.36 -18.46 21.77
N LEU A 448 2.79 -17.68 20.78
CA LEU A 448 2.98 -18.07 19.39
C LEU A 448 4.37 -17.64 18.91
N PRO A 449 5.06 -18.53 18.13
CA PRO A 449 4.66 -19.88 17.69
C PRO A 449 4.73 -20.95 18.77
N GLY A 450 5.37 -20.71 19.90
CA GLY A 450 5.58 -21.61 21.02
C GLY A 450 7.06 -21.92 21.25
N PRO A 451 7.54 -21.89 22.53
CA PRO A 451 8.97 -21.97 22.85
C PRO A 451 9.60 -23.35 22.60
N ALA A 452 8.80 -24.38 22.36
CA ALA A 452 9.29 -25.73 22.09
C ALA A 452 9.89 -25.89 20.68
N LEU A 453 9.51 -25.03 19.72
CA LEU A 453 9.96 -25.11 18.33
C LEU A 453 11.34 -24.45 18.21
N GLN A 454 12.40 -25.25 17.89
CA GLN A 454 13.80 -24.81 17.90
C GLN A 454 14.56 -25.14 16.63
N THR A 455 14.27 -26.30 15.98
CA THR A 455 14.96 -26.70 14.75
C THR A 455 14.56 -25.80 13.57
N GLU A 456 15.37 -25.80 12.54
CA GLU A 456 15.11 -24.98 11.35
C GLU A 456 13.81 -25.39 10.67
N GLU A 457 13.55 -26.68 10.55
CA GLU A 457 12.35 -27.25 9.97
C GLU A 457 11.09 -26.89 10.77
N GLU A 458 11.17 -26.96 12.12
CA GLU A 458 10.08 -26.54 13.00
C GLU A 458 9.78 -25.05 12.85
N LEU A 459 10.82 -24.21 12.67
CA LEU A 459 10.65 -22.77 12.47
C LEU A 459 10.07 -22.45 11.08
N PHE A 460 10.41 -23.21 10.04
CA PHE A 460 9.79 -23.08 8.71
C PHE A 460 8.29 -23.42 8.77
N GLU A 461 7.93 -24.53 9.41
CA GLU A 461 6.52 -24.86 9.64
C GLU A 461 5.79 -23.80 10.47
N ALA A 462 6.43 -23.33 11.53
CA ALA A 462 5.87 -22.26 12.37
C ALA A 462 5.62 -20.99 11.56
N ALA A 463 6.57 -20.56 10.74
CA ALA A 463 6.40 -19.41 9.84
C ALA A 463 5.20 -19.58 8.93
N GLY A 464 5.01 -20.77 8.35
CA GLY A 464 3.81 -21.11 7.58
C GLY A 464 2.51 -21.01 8.39
N LYS A 465 2.51 -21.41 9.67
CA LYS A 465 1.32 -21.38 10.52
C LYS A 465 0.93 -19.98 11.00
N ILE A 466 1.93 -19.15 11.41
CA ILE A 466 1.69 -17.80 11.97
C ILE A 466 1.80 -16.68 10.93
N GLY A 467 2.23 -17.02 9.71
CA GLY A 467 2.40 -16.07 8.62
C GLY A 467 1.06 -15.51 8.13
N THR A 468 1.02 -14.20 7.87
CA THR A 468 -0.12 -13.51 7.24
C THR A 468 0.38 -12.32 6.44
N THR A 469 -0.40 -11.86 5.46
CA THR A 469 -0.07 -10.65 4.71
C THR A 469 -0.07 -9.41 5.62
N ILE A 470 0.77 -8.42 5.31
CA ILE A 470 0.66 -7.07 5.87
C ILE A 470 0.08 -6.08 4.85
N PHE A 471 -0.53 -6.62 3.77
CA PHE A 471 -1.35 -5.89 2.81
C PHE A 471 -0.58 -4.92 1.89
N HIS A 472 0.61 -5.29 1.44
CA HIS A 472 1.50 -4.49 0.61
C HIS A 472 1.71 -5.04 -0.83
N PRO A 473 0.66 -5.53 -1.56
CA PRO A 473 0.87 -6.06 -2.90
C PRO A 473 1.38 -5.00 -3.86
N VAL A 474 2.39 -5.38 -4.66
CA VAL A 474 3.02 -4.56 -5.69
C VAL A 474 3.47 -5.39 -6.89
N GLY A 475 3.90 -4.74 -7.95
CA GLY A 475 4.73 -5.33 -9.00
C GLY A 475 4.00 -5.97 -10.18
N THR A 476 2.68 -6.02 -10.18
CA THR A 476 1.85 -6.74 -11.15
C THR A 476 1.68 -6.06 -12.52
N CYS A 477 2.21 -4.86 -12.70
CA CYS A 477 2.39 -4.14 -13.97
C CYS A 477 3.79 -3.53 -14.00
N ARG A 478 4.80 -4.35 -13.77
CA ARG A 478 6.19 -3.98 -13.48
C ARG A 478 6.77 -3.00 -14.50
N MET A 479 7.48 -1.98 -13.98
CA MET A 479 8.23 -1.00 -14.78
C MET A 479 9.58 -1.57 -15.22
N GLY A 480 9.96 -1.31 -16.46
CA GLY A 480 11.23 -1.71 -17.04
C GLY A 480 11.19 -1.73 -18.57
N ASN A 481 12.24 -2.30 -19.20
CA ASN A 481 12.40 -2.38 -20.64
C ASN A 481 12.56 -3.82 -21.14
N GLY A 482 12.36 -4.81 -20.28
CA GLY A 482 12.41 -6.24 -20.64
C GLY A 482 11.08 -6.77 -21.19
N GLU A 483 11.10 -7.99 -21.69
CA GLU A 483 9.94 -8.67 -22.29
C GLU A 483 8.76 -8.87 -21.29
N LEU A 484 9.06 -9.01 -20.01
CA LEU A 484 8.07 -9.16 -18.94
C LEU A 484 7.69 -7.83 -18.26
N ASP A 485 8.16 -6.70 -18.78
CA ASP A 485 7.83 -5.39 -18.21
C ASP A 485 6.59 -4.82 -18.91
N VAL A 486 5.71 -4.22 -18.12
CA VAL A 486 4.39 -3.75 -18.59
C VAL A 486 4.42 -2.27 -18.96
N VAL A 487 5.19 -1.48 -18.21
CA VAL A 487 5.32 -0.04 -18.45
C VAL A 487 6.79 0.37 -18.55
N ASP A 488 7.06 1.40 -19.32
CA ASP A 488 8.39 2.01 -19.40
C ASP A 488 8.68 2.92 -18.17
N ASN A 489 9.89 3.50 -18.11
CA ASN A 489 10.29 4.41 -17.03
C ASN A 489 9.51 5.75 -17.02
N GLN A 490 8.65 5.99 -18.02
CA GLN A 490 7.68 7.08 -18.04
C GLN A 490 6.25 6.59 -17.70
N LEU A 491 6.11 5.35 -17.23
CA LEU A 491 4.85 4.71 -16.83
C LEU A 491 3.87 4.48 -17.98
N ARG A 492 4.29 4.56 -19.24
CA ARG A 492 3.48 4.26 -20.42
C ARG A 492 3.43 2.76 -20.65
N VAL A 493 2.24 2.23 -20.89
CA VAL A 493 2.07 0.81 -21.25
C VAL A 493 2.74 0.56 -22.59
N HIS A 494 3.66 -0.42 -22.65
CA HIS A 494 4.40 -0.76 -23.85
C HIS A 494 3.45 -1.07 -25.02
N GLY A 495 3.71 -0.48 -26.18
CA GLY A 495 2.93 -0.70 -27.40
C GLY A 495 1.51 -0.09 -27.42
N ILE A 496 1.05 0.60 -26.35
CA ILE A 496 -0.30 1.15 -26.27
C ILE A 496 -0.26 2.66 -25.97
N PRO A 497 -0.19 3.51 -27.01
CA PRO A 497 -0.22 4.96 -26.83
C PRO A 497 -1.50 5.42 -26.11
N GLY A 498 -1.37 6.43 -25.26
CA GLY A 498 -2.49 7.01 -24.52
C GLY A 498 -2.92 6.21 -23.28
N LEU A 499 -2.14 5.21 -22.85
CA LEU A 499 -2.37 4.43 -21.66
C LEU A 499 -1.16 4.45 -20.73
N ARG A 500 -1.38 4.73 -19.44
CA ARG A 500 -0.39 4.60 -18.37
C ARG A 500 -0.93 3.78 -17.21
N VAL A 501 -0.01 3.24 -16.43
CA VAL A 501 -0.29 2.70 -15.09
C VAL A 501 0.55 3.51 -14.10
N ALA A 502 -0.10 4.04 -13.05
CA ALA A 502 0.56 4.92 -12.09
C ALA A 502 0.11 4.61 -10.64
N ASP A 503 0.36 3.40 -10.19
CA ASP A 503 0.09 2.93 -8.83
C ASP A 503 1.15 1.91 -8.37
N ALA A 504 0.93 1.23 -7.25
CA ALA A 504 1.89 0.29 -6.68
C ALA A 504 2.21 -0.90 -7.61
N SER A 505 1.38 -1.19 -8.62
CA SER A 505 1.62 -2.29 -9.54
C SER A 505 2.88 -2.11 -10.39
N ILE A 506 3.36 -0.87 -10.56
CA ILE A 506 4.54 -0.60 -11.39
C ILE A 506 5.87 -0.91 -10.72
N MET A 507 5.91 -1.09 -9.41
CA MET A 507 7.15 -1.31 -8.67
C MET A 507 7.90 -2.53 -9.20
N PRO A 508 9.15 -2.41 -9.70
CA PRO A 508 9.94 -3.56 -10.14
C PRO A 508 10.24 -4.51 -8.98
N GLN A 509 10.59 -3.90 -7.83
CA GLN A 509 10.76 -4.56 -6.54
C GLN A 509 10.02 -3.78 -5.47
N ILE A 510 9.50 -4.52 -4.48
CA ILE A 510 8.82 -3.93 -3.32
C ILE A 510 9.79 -3.07 -2.51
N THR A 511 9.34 -1.92 -2.02
CA THR A 511 10.12 -1.02 -1.17
C THR A 511 10.22 -1.53 0.26
N SER A 512 11.30 -1.21 0.96
CA SER A 512 11.59 -1.65 2.32
C SER A 512 10.74 -0.91 3.37
N GLY A 513 9.43 -1.14 3.34
CA GLY A 513 8.46 -0.54 4.25
C GLY A 513 7.02 -0.54 3.71
N ASN A 514 6.15 0.23 4.36
CA ASN A 514 4.75 0.38 3.96
C ASN A 514 4.64 1.11 2.61
N THR A 515 3.78 0.66 1.72
CA THR A 515 3.77 1.03 0.30
C THR A 515 2.91 2.26 -0.06
N CYS A 516 2.22 2.89 0.90
CA CYS A 516 1.33 4.02 0.61
C CYS A 516 2.10 5.27 0.15
N SER A 517 3.15 5.67 0.86
CA SER A 517 3.95 6.85 0.49
C SER A 517 4.75 6.64 -0.80
N PRO A 518 5.38 5.48 -1.05
CA PRO A 518 5.92 5.15 -2.37
C PRO A 518 4.91 5.27 -3.50
N THR A 519 3.65 4.84 -3.28
CA THR A 519 2.57 4.98 -4.28
C THR A 519 2.23 6.46 -4.56
N LEU A 520 2.24 7.32 -3.53
CA LEU A 520 2.07 8.77 -3.72
C LEU A 520 3.25 9.38 -4.50
N MET A 521 4.47 8.96 -4.21
CA MET A 521 5.66 9.39 -4.95
C MET A 521 5.58 8.99 -6.43
N ILE A 522 5.14 7.76 -6.72
CA ILE A 522 4.90 7.30 -8.09
C ILE A 522 3.88 8.20 -8.80
N ALA A 523 2.80 8.56 -8.13
CA ALA A 523 1.78 9.45 -8.68
C ALA A 523 2.30 10.88 -8.92
N GLU A 524 3.13 11.41 -8.02
CA GLU A 524 3.78 12.72 -8.20
C GLU A 524 4.72 12.70 -9.41
N LYS A 525 5.51 11.62 -9.56
CA LYS A 525 6.35 11.41 -10.75
C LYS A 525 5.52 11.32 -12.02
N ALA A 526 4.43 10.55 -11.99
CA ALA A 526 3.51 10.42 -13.12
C ALA A 526 2.94 11.79 -13.54
N ALA A 527 2.49 12.60 -12.58
CA ALA A 527 1.99 13.94 -12.86
C ALA A 527 3.04 14.81 -13.58
N GLN A 528 4.29 14.81 -13.08
CA GLN A 528 5.38 15.55 -13.72
C GLN A 528 5.66 15.07 -15.15
N LEU A 529 5.67 13.75 -15.37
CA LEU A 529 5.92 13.15 -16.69
C LEU A 529 4.81 13.49 -17.69
N ILE A 530 3.55 13.43 -17.26
CA ILE A 530 2.38 13.73 -18.08
C ILE A 530 2.37 15.22 -18.47
N LEU A 531 2.56 16.12 -17.50
CA LEU A 531 2.54 17.56 -17.73
C LEU A 531 3.69 18.02 -18.63
N LYS A 532 4.91 17.48 -18.45
CA LYS A 532 6.04 17.75 -19.34
C LYS A 532 5.78 17.28 -20.77
N GLY A 533 5.25 16.08 -20.94
CA GLY A 533 4.90 15.52 -22.26
C GLY A 533 3.84 16.34 -22.98
N ALA A 534 2.84 16.84 -22.27
CA ALA A 534 1.80 17.71 -22.83
C ALA A 534 2.37 19.05 -23.33
N ALA A 535 3.26 19.68 -22.57
CA ALA A 535 3.92 20.93 -22.98
C ALA A 535 4.71 20.74 -24.27
N THR A 536 5.50 19.66 -24.40
CA THR A 536 6.28 19.36 -25.61
C THR A 536 5.40 19.17 -26.85
N GLN A 537 4.23 18.51 -26.71
CA GLN A 537 3.29 18.33 -27.83
C GLN A 537 2.65 19.65 -28.28
N THR A 538 2.40 20.59 -27.39
CA THR A 538 1.85 21.90 -27.73
C THR A 538 2.84 22.70 -28.57
N TYR A 539 4.13 22.74 -28.23
CA TYR A 539 5.18 23.41 -29.01
C TYR A 539 5.32 22.82 -30.42
N LEU A 540 5.30 21.49 -30.55
CA LEU A 540 5.41 20.83 -31.86
C LEU A 540 4.19 21.09 -32.77
N ASN A 541 3.00 21.37 -32.23
CA ASN A 541 1.81 21.72 -33.01
C ASN A 541 1.77 23.22 -33.39
N GLU A 542 2.37 24.09 -32.60
CA GLU A 542 2.48 25.53 -32.91
C GLU A 542 3.51 25.81 -34.01
N ASP A 543 4.61 25.05 -34.07
CA ASP A 543 5.61 25.13 -35.13
C ASP A 543 5.14 24.53 -36.47
N ALA A 544 4.02 23.81 -36.50
CA ALA A 544 3.49 23.17 -37.71
C ALA A 544 2.41 23.98 -38.44
N ILE A 545 2.16 25.24 -38.07
CA ILE A 545 1.24 26.13 -38.81
C ILE A 545 2.06 26.87 -39.86
N PRO A 546 1.98 26.53 -41.18
CA PRO A 546 2.52 27.40 -42.21
C PRO A 546 1.71 28.68 -42.19
N THR A 547 2.37 29.81 -41.96
CA THR A 547 1.81 31.13 -42.26
C THR A 547 1.45 31.21 -43.76
N PRO A 548 0.30 31.81 -44.12
CA PRO A 548 -0.22 31.85 -45.48
C PRO A 548 0.65 32.70 -46.43
#